data_4f3d1027ac0049581973c84db6ff362b
#
_entry.id   4f3d1027ac0049581973c84db6ff362b
#
_cell.length_a   1.000
_cell.length_b   1.000
_cell.length_c   1.000
_cell.angle_alpha   90.00
_cell.angle_beta   90.00
_cell.angle_gamma   90.00
#
_symmetry.space_group_name_H-M   'P 1'
#
loop_
_entity.id
_entity.type
_entity.pdbx_description
1 polymer ?
#
loop_
_entity_poly.entity_id
_entity_poly.type
_entity_poly.pdbx_seq_one_letter_code
_entity_poly.pdbx_strand_id
1 'polypeptide(L)'
;MCIRDRAEAGAIAVVLEMVPAQLATQITGKLTIPTVGIGAGPNCDAQVLVWQDMAGMTAGKTAKFVKRFGEVGAELGRAARQYAAEVASSTFPAEEHSY
;
A
#
# COMPACT_ATOMS: atom_id res chain seq x y z
N MET A 1 17.93 -13.36 -14.99
CA MET A 1 18.84 -13.23 -13.82
C MET A 1 18.23 -13.94 -12.63
N CYS A 2 18.99 -14.81 -11.99
CA CYS A 2 18.53 -15.54 -10.80
C CYS A 2 18.55 -14.62 -9.57
N ILE A 3 17.61 -14.81 -8.64
CA ILE A 3 17.55 -14.02 -7.40
C ILE A 3 18.81 -14.21 -6.56
N ARG A 4 19.36 -15.43 -6.58
CA ARG A 4 20.64 -15.72 -5.91
C ARG A 4 21.78 -14.83 -6.43
N ASP A 5 21.80 -14.60 -7.74
CA ASP A 5 22.83 -13.76 -8.37
C ASP A 5 22.77 -12.33 -7.86
N ARG A 6 21.60 -11.83 -7.54
CA ARG A 6 21.43 -10.48 -6.98
C ARG A 6 22.04 -10.39 -5.59
N ALA A 7 21.84 -11.41 -4.76
CA ALA A 7 22.44 -11.45 -3.43
C ALA A 7 23.99 -11.52 -3.53
N GLU A 8 24.51 -12.34 -4.42
CA GLU A 8 25.94 -12.46 -4.65
C GLU A 8 26.55 -11.19 -5.20
N ALA A 9 25.78 -10.39 -5.95
CA ALA A 9 26.21 -9.10 -6.48
C ALA A 9 26.17 -7.97 -5.45
N GLY A 10 25.77 -8.24 -4.21
CA GLY A 10 25.82 -7.28 -3.11
C GLY A 10 24.47 -6.68 -2.72
N ALA A 11 23.36 -7.22 -3.19
CA ALA A 11 22.04 -6.78 -2.72
C ALA A 11 21.90 -7.08 -1.23
N ILE A 12 21.37 -6.13 -0.46
CA ILE A 12 21.17 -6.29 0.99
C ILE A 12 19.77 -6.80 1.34
N ALA A 13 18.85 -6.73 0.40
CA ALA A 13 17.48 -7.22 0.52
C ALA A 13 16.92 -7.39 -0.89
N VAL A 14 15.83 -8.12 -1.03
CA VAL A 14 15.17 -8.30 -2.32
C VAL A 14 13.67 -8.22 -2.17
N VAL A 15 13.02 -7.50 -3.10
CA VAL A 15 11.56 -7.42 -3.16
C VAL A 15 11.07 -8.49 -4.12
N LEU A 16 10.12 -9.30 -3.66
CA LEU A 16 9.45 -10.30 -4.48
C LEU A 16 8.05 -9.79 -4.78
N GLU A 17 7.81 -9.42 -6.04
CA GLU A 17 6.52 -8.88 -6.46
C GLU A 17 5.79 -9.88 -7.35
N MET A 18 4.57 -10.23 -6.96
CA MET A 18 3.70 -11.14 -7.71
C MET A 18 4.37 -12.49 -8.02
N VAL A 19 5.15 -12.98 -7.07
CA VAL A 19 5.76 -14.31 -7.13
C VAL A 19 4.80 -15.30 -6.48
N PRO A 20 4.57 -16.49 -7.09
CA PRO A 20 3.72 -17.48 -6.45
C PRO A 20 4.17 -17.76 -5.01
N ALA A 21 3.22 -17.82 -4.08
CA ALA A 21 3.50 -17.92 -2.64
C ALA A 21 4.44 -19.09 -2.30
N GLN A 22 4.23 -20.22 -2.94
CA GLN A 22 5.05 -21.42 -2.71
C GLN A 22 6.50 -21.21 -3.13
N LEU A 23 6.71 -20.56 -4.27
CA LEU A 23 8.04 -20.22 -4.75
C LEU A 23 8.70 -19.17 -3.86
N ALA A 24 7.96 -18.16 -3.43
CA ALA A 24 8.49 -17.14 -2.52
C ALA A 24 8.93 -17.75 -1.19
N THR A 25 8.20 -18.73 -0.67
CA THR A 25 8.58 -19.48 0.53
C THR A 25 9.93 -20.19 0.33
N GLN A 26 10.10 -20.85 -0.81
CA GLN A 26 11.34 -21.54 -1.12
C GLN A 26 12.52 -20.58 -1.27
N ILE A 27 12.31 -19.46 -1.95
CA ILE A 27 13.35 -18.44 -2.14
C ILE A 27 13.77 -17.88 -0.78
N THR A 28 12.81 -17.53 0.07
CA THR A 28 13.07 -16.98 1.40
C THR A 28 13.88 -17.94 2.25
N GLY A 29 13.57 -19.24 2.15
CA GLY A 29 14.32 -20.26 2.89
C GLY A 29 15.76 -20.48 2.40
N LYS A 30 16.06 -20.12 1.17
CA LYS A 30 17.37 -20.33 0.57
C LYS A 30 18.28 -19.12 0.59
N LEU A 31 17.72 -17.91 0.65
CA LEU A 31 18.51 -16.69 0.66
C LEU A 31 18.98 -16.36 2.09
N THR A 32 20.13 -15.72 2.17
CA THR A 32 20.68 -15.19 3.42
C THR A 32 20.32 -13.73 3.64
N ILE A 33 19.82 -13.05 2.59
CA ILE A 33 19.34 -11.66 2.67
C ILE A 33 17.83 -11.65 2.86
N PRO A 34 17.28 -10.61 3.50
CA PRO A 34 15.83 -10.50 3.71
C PRO A 34 15.04 -10.43 2.41
N THR A 35 13.86 -11.06 2.39
CA THR A 35 12.88 -10.92 1.33
C THR A 35 11.73 -10.03 1.80
N VAL A 36 11.31 -9.11 0.94
CA VAL A 36 10.16 -8.24 1.18
C VAL A 36 9.11 -8.58 0.12
N GLY A 37 7.96 -9.10 0.56
CA GLY A 37 6.93 -9.56 -0.37
C GLY A 37 5.86 -8.50 -0.64
N ILE A 38 5.42 -8.46 -1.88
CA ILE A 38 4.20 -7.78 -2.28
C ILE A 38 3.52 -8.64 -3.33
N GLY A 39 2.37 -9.20 -2.99
CA GLY A 39 1.73 -10.19 -3.85
C GLY A 39 2.50 -11.51 -3.95
N ALA A 40 3.24 -11.86 -2.92
CA ALA A 40 4.11 -13.06 -2.91
C ALA A 40 3.78 -14.02 -1.77
N GLY A 41 2.61 -13.90 -1.17
CA GLY A 41 2.17 -14.74 -0.06
C GLY A 41 2.76 -14.31 1.28
N PRO A 42 2.41 -15.02 2.36
CA PRO A 42 2.71 -14.58 3.73
C PRO A 42 4.09 -14.96 4.26
N ASN A 43 4.89 -15.75 3.53
CA ASN A 43 6.10 -16.37 4.07
C ASN A 43 7.41 -15.69 3.66
N CYS A 44 7.35 -14.44 3.24
CA CYS A 44 8.54 -13.60 3.11
C CYS A 44 8.93 -13.05 4.49
N ASP A 45 10.17 -12.55 4.61
CA ASP A 45 10.62 -11.98 5.88
C ASP A 45 9.86 -10.72 6.28
N ALA A 46 9.43 -9.94 5.29
CA ALA A 46 8.65 -8.73 5.49
C ALA A 46 7.63 -8.56 4.36
N GLN A 47 6.70 -7.64 4.56
CA GLN A 47 5.68 -7.29 3.56
C GLN A 47 5.72 -5.79 3.31
N VAL A 48 5.40 -5.41 2.09
CA VAL A 48 5.17 -4.01 1.75
C VAL A 48 3.86 -3.89 0.97
N LEU A 49 3.14 -2.82 1.19
CA LEU A 49 1.92 -2.49 0.44
C LEU A 49 1.86 -0.98 0.28
N VAL A 50 1.52 -0.53 -0.92
CA VAL A 50 1.38 0.91 -1.19
C VAL A 50 0.34 1.48 -0.24
N TRP A 51 0.69 2.54 0.49
CA TRP A 51 -0.16 3.06 1.55
C TRP A 51 -1.52 3.55 1.02
N GLN A 52 -1.57 4.09 -0.20
CA GLN A 52 -2.84 4.51 -0.83
C GLN A 52 -3.76 3.32 -1.06
N ASP A 53 -3.19 2.17 -1.43
CA ASP A 53 -3.95 0.94 -1.59
C ASP A 53 -4.41 0.40 -0.23
N MET A 54 -3.50 0.37 0.73
CA MET A 54 -3.79 -0.05 2.10
C MET A 54 -4.90 0.80 2.72
N ALA A 55 -4.85 2.11 2.52
CA ALA A 55 -5.79 3.04 3.14
C ALA A 55 -7.11 3.18 2.39
N GLY A 56 -7.25 2.57 1.21
CA GLY A 56 -8.48 2.68 0.42
C GLY A 56 -8.62 4.00 -0.30
N MET A 57 -7.52 4.55 -0.80
CA MET A 57 -7.53 5.81 -1.55
C MET A 57 -7.47 5.61 -3.06
N THR A 58 -7.05 4.43 -3.50
CA THR A 58 -6.96 4.12 -4.93
C THR A 58 -8.35 3.92 -5.51
N ALA A 59 -8.70 4.69 -6.52
CA ALA A 59 -9.97 4.55 -7.22
C ALA A 59 -9.89 3.41 -8.23
N GLY A 60 -11.04 2.76 -8.48
CA GLY A 60 -11.15 1.72 -9.48
C GLY A 60 -10.63 0.37 -9.02
N LYS A 61 -10.25 -0.44 -10.01
CA LYS A 61 -9.85 -1.82 -9.76
C LYS A 61 -8.41 -1.88 -9.27
N THR A 62 -8.18 -2.62 -8.18
CA THR A 62 -6.86 -2.86 -7.63
C THR A 62 -6.40 -4.30 -7.90
N ALA A 63 -5.11 -4.56 -7.71
CA ALA A 63 -4.57 -5.90 -7.85
C ALA A 63 -5.16 -6.85 -6.80
N LYS A 64 -5.19 -8.13 -7.11
CA LYS A 64 -5.73 -9.16 -6.20
C LYS A 64 -5.06 -9.15 -4.83
N PHE A 65 -3.77 -8.85 -4.78
CA PHE A 65 -3.02 -8.87 -3.51
C PHE A 65 -3.28 -7.65 -2.63
N VAL A 66 -4.02 -6.67 -3.10
CA VAL A 66 -4.35 -5.48 -2.31
C VAL A 66 -5.56 -5.77 -1.44
N LYS A 67 -5.38 -5.61 -0.14
CA LYS A 67 -6.49 -5.58 0.81
C LYS A 67 -6.64 -4.14 1.31
N ARG A 68 -7.86 -3.62 1.25
CA ARG A 68 -8.16 -2.28 1.77
C ARG A 68 -8.41 -2.40 3.27
N PHE A 69 -7.55 -1.78 4.05
CA PHE A 69 -7.67 -1.78 5.51
C PHE A 69 -8.46 -0.57 6.02
N GLY A 70 -8.74 0.38 5.14
CA GLY A 70 -9.53 1.57 5.43
C GLY A 70 -10.23 2.09 4.19
N GLU A 71 -11.05 3.11 4.38
CA GLU A 71 -11.80 3.78 3.30
C GLU A 71 -11.54 5.28 3.32
N VAL A 72 -10.26 5.67 3.36
CA VAL A 72 -9.84 7.07 3.45
C VAL A 72 -10.30 7.86 2.24
N GLY A 73 -10.28 7.26 1.05
CA GLY A 73 -10.77 7.94 -0.16
C GLY A 73 -12.24 8.34 -0.07
N ALA A 74 -13.08 7.46 0.47
CA ALA A 74 -14.50 7.74 0.67
C ALA A 74 -14.70 8.86 1.71
N GLU A 75 -13.97 8.81 2.81
CA GLU A 75 -14.03 9.84 3.85
C GLU A 75 -13.51 11.20 3.35
N LEU A 76 -12.43 11.19 2.58
CA LEU A 76 -11.90 12.40 1.97
C LEU A 76 -12.94 13.04 1.02
N GLY A 77 -13.60 12.22 0.21
CA GLY A 77 -14.67 12.69 -0.69
C GLY A 77 -15.84 13.27 0.08
N ARG A 78 -16.25 12.61 1.17
CA ARG A 78 -17.31 13.11 2.04
C ARG A 78 -16.95 14.47 2.64
N ALA A 79 -15.74 14.58 3.17
CA ALA A 79 -15.25 15.84 3.77
C ALA A 79 -15.21 16.97 2.75
N ALA A 80 -14.73 16.68 1.53
CA ALA A 80 -14.67 17.68 0.46
C ALA A 80 -16.07 18.17 0.05
N ARG A 81 -17.02 17.25 -0.06
CA ARG A 81 -18.41 17.61 -0.40
C ARG A 81 -19.06 18.46 0.70
N GLN A 82 -18.84 18.10 1.96
CA GLN A 82 -19.35 18.88 3.09
C GLN A 82 -18.74 20.28 3.11
N TYR A 83 -17.43 20.37 2.93
CA TYR A 83 -16.73 21.66 2.84
C TYR A 83 -17.35 22.54 1.74
N ALA A 84 -17.50 22.00 0.54
CA ALA A 84 -18.05 22.74 -0.58
C ALA A 84 -19.50 23.22 -0.31
N ALA A 85 -20.32 22.36 0.30
CA ALA A 85 -21.71 22.68 0.64
C ALA A 85 -21.78 23.80 1.69
N GLU A 86 -20.95 23.75 2.71
CA GLU A 86 -20.96 24.77 3.76
C GLU A 86 -20.42 26.11 3.28
N VAL A 87 -19.45 26.11 2.37
CA VAL A 87 -18.98 27.34 1.73
C VAL A 87 -20.10 27.94 0.87
N ALA A 88 -20.79 27.11 0.09
CA ALA A 88 -21.89 27.58 -0.78
C ALA A 88 -23.05 28.17 0.03
N SER A 89 -23.34 27.60 1.20
CA SER A 89 -24.41 28.09 2.08
C SER A 89 -23.96 29.16 3.06
N SER A 90 -22.69 29.59 3.01
CA SER A 90 -22.09 30.56 3.92
C SER A 90 -22.09 30.11 5.39
N THR A 91 -22.15 28.80 5.62
CA THR A 91 -22.05 28.22 6.96
C THR A 91 -20.59 28.15 7.42
N PHE A 92 -19.68 27.93 6.47
CA PHE A 92 -18.24 27.98 6.72
C PHE A 92 -17.62 29.06 5.82
N PRO A 93 -16.70 29.92 6.32
CA PRO A 93 -16.25 29.98 7.71
C PRO A 93 -17.28 30.64 8.61
N ALA A 94 -17.37 30.11 9.84
CA ALA A 94 -18.20 30.71 10.87
C ALA A 94 -17.40 31.76 11.66
N GLU A 95 -18.04 32.41 12.64
CA GLU A 95 -17.39 33.43 13.46
C GLU A 95 -16.14 32.89 14.15
N GLU A 96 -16.18 31.67 14.66
CA GLU A 96 -15.05 31.01 15.32
C GLU A 96 -13.87 30.74 14.38
N HIS A 97 -14.07 30.81 13.08
CA HIS A 97 -13.04 30.65 12.07
C HIS A 97 -12.57 31.98 11.47
N SER A 98 -13.05 33.11 12.00
CA SER A 98 -12.77 34.44 11.48
C SER A 98 -11.83 35.20 12.40
N TYR A 99 -11.07 36.13 11.84
CA TYR A 99 -10.11 36.96 12.57
C TYR A 99 -10.63 38.36 12.77
#